data_f8f33ad64785d6a10ba5d0bbeb2c0f0f
#
_entry.id   f8f33ad64785d6a10ba5d0bbeb2c0f0f
#
_cell.length_a   1.000
_cell.length_b   1.000
_cell.length_c   1.000
_cell.angle_alpha   90.00
_cell.angle_beta   90.00
_cell.angle_gamma   90.00
#
_symmetry.space_group_name_H-M   'P 1'
#
loop_
_entity.id
_entity.type
_entity.pdbx_description
1 polymer ?
#
loop_
_entity_poly.entity_id
_entity_poly.type
_entity_poly.pdbx_seq_one_letter_code
_entity_poly.pdbx_strand_id
1 'polypeptide(L)'
;MSRRAEIERNTKETKIKIALELDGTGKAELHSGIGFFDHMLDGFARHGLFDLTVDVDGDLDVDCHHTVEDTGIVLGSCILPMDEALVLCAVDLSGRPYYVSDASFSAPMIGDLDTETISEFFYAVSYSAAINLHFKVFSGSNSHHICEAMFKAFAKALDAAVAVDPRITDVLSTKGSL
;
A
#
# COMPACT_ATOMS: atom_id res chain seq x y z
N MET A 1 -1.30 13.11 -20.11
CA MET A 1 -1.24 13.89 -18.85
C MET A 1 -0.68 12.95 -17.79
N SER A 2 0.32 13.38 -17.03
CA SER A 2 0.87 12.61 -15.92
C SER A 2 -0.17 12.52 -14.78
N ARG A 3 -0.38 11.31 -14.24
CA ARG A 3 -1.31 11.07 -13.11
C ARG A 3 -0.53 11.13 -11.81
N ARG A 4 -0.15 12.36 -11.44
CA ARG A 4 0.65 12.65 -10.25
C ARG A 4 -0.21 13.31 -9.16
N ALA A 5 -0.05 12.85 -7.94
CA ALA A 5 -0.57 13.49 -6.74
C ALA A 5 0.60 13.83 -5.79
N GLU A 6 0.47 14.94 -5.08
CA GLU A 6 1.36 15.32 -3.99
C GLU A 6 0.49 15.71 -2.79
N ILE A 7 0.78 15.13 -1.64
CA ILE A 7 0.03 15.34 -0.40
C ILE A 7 1.02 15.69 0.70
N GLU A 8 0.69 16.72 1.46
CA GLU A 8 1.37 17.08 2.68
C GLU A 8 0.39 17.02 3.85
N ARG A 9 0.77 16.35 4.94
CA ARG A 9 -0.01 16.24 6.16
C ARG A 9 0.90 16.53 7.36
N ASN A 10 0.54 17.56 8.10
CA ASN A 10 1.27 17.97 9.30
C ASN A 10 0.34 17.85 10.50
N THR A 11 0.75 17.06 11.48
CA THR A 11 0.09 16.92 12.79
C THR A 11 1.02 17.43 13.89
N LYS A 12 0.69 17.16 15.15
CA LYS A 12 1.60 17.41 16.27
C LYS A 12 2.68 16.33 16.42
N GLU A 13 2.43 15.14 15.84
CA GLU A 13 3.20 13.91 15.99
C GLU A 13 4.01 13.59 14.74
N THR A 14 3.48 13.96 13.56
CA THR A 14 4.08 13.62 12.26
C THR A 14 4.05 14.79 11.29
N LYS A 15 5.10 14.93 10.47
CA LYS A 15 5.10 15.75 9.25
C LYS A 15 5.39 14.85 8.08
N ILE A 16 4.45 14.74 7.16
CA ILE A 16 4.49 13.78 6.06
C ILE A 16 4.33 14.51 4.75
N LYS A 17 5.24 14.23 3.82
CA LYS A 17 5.13 14.67 2.43
C LYS A 17 5.27 13.46 1.52
N ILE A 18 4.26 13.22 0.69
CA ILE A 18 4.24 12.10 -0.26
C ILE A 18 3.93 12.64 -1.64
N ALA A 19 4.72 12.20 -2.64
CA ALA A 19 4.41 12.39 -4.05
C ALA A 19 4.36 11.03 -4.73
N LEU A 20 3.27 10.78 -5.46
CA LEU A 20 3.04 9.54 -6.21
C LEU A 20 2.73 9.88 -7.67
N GLU A 21 3.49 9.31 -8.59
CA GLU A 21 3.26 9.31 -10.03
C GLU A 21 2.86 7.89 -10.47
N LEU A 22 1.61 7.74 -10.90
CA LEU A 22 1.09 6.43 -11.35
C LEU A 22 1.66 6.01 -12.72
N ASP A 23 2.04 6.96 -13.58
CA ASP A 23 2.67 6.72 -14.88
C ASP A 23 4.20 6.78 -14.75
N GLY A 24 4.75 6.22 -13.68
CA GLY A 24 6.15 6.26 -13.32
C GLY A 24 7.00 5.16 -13.95
N THR A 25 8.20 4.98 -13.42
CA THR A 25 9.20 4.01 -13.87
C THR A 25 9.69 3.07 -12.77
N GLY A 26 9.08 3.12 -11.60
CA GLY A 26 9.44 2.31 -10.43
C GLY A 26 10.56 2.92 -9.59
N LYS A 27 10.72 4.24 -9.60
CA LYS A 27 11.72 4.94 -8.79
C LYS A 27 11.14 5.31 -7.44
N ALA A 28 11.92 5.09 -6.38
CA ALA A 28 11.54 5.45 -5.02
C ALA A 28 12.62 6.33 -4.36
N GLU A 29 12.18 7.37 -3.64
CA GLU A 29 12.98 8.19 -2.74
C GLU A 29 12.25 8.22 -1.39
N LEU A 30 12.81 7.53 -0.39
CA LEU A 30 12.08 7.13 0.80
C LEU A 30 12.86 7.49 2.06
N HIS A 31 12.25 8.23 2.94
CA HIS A 31 12.79 8.71 4.21
C HIS A 31 11.72 8.65 5.31
N SER A 32 11.26 7.43 5.66
CA SER A 32 10.29 7.25 6.76
C SER A 32 10.96 7.15 8.12
N GLY A 33 12.27 6.94 8.15
CA GLY A 33 13.03 6.65 9.38
C GLY A 33 12.91 5.19 9.86
N ILE A 34 12.12 4.36 9.17
CA ILE A 34 11.94 2.94 9.47
C ILE A 34 12.45 2.13 8.26
N GLY A 35 13.66 1.55 8.39
CA GLY A 35 14.38 0.97 7.25
C GLY A 35 13.61 -0.16 6.57
N PHE A 36 12.95 -1.03 7.34
CA PHE A 36 12.13 -2.09 6.74
C PHE A 36 10.88 -1.55 6.04
N PHE A 37 10.25 -0.51 6.56
CA PHE A 37 9.10 0.12 5.91
C PHE A 37 9.51 0.78 4.58
N ASP A 38 10.65 1.48 4.54
CA ASP A 38 11.22 2.02 3.30
C ASP A 38 11.47 0.91 2.28
N HIS A 39 12.01 -0.25 2.71
CA HIS A 39 12.17 -1.41 1.84
C HIS A 39 10.83 -1.93 1.27
N MET A 40 9.75 -1.94 2.07
CA MET A 40 8.42 -2.34 1.60
C MET A 40 7.84 -1.33 0.59
N LEU A 41 8.02 -0.04 0.84
CA LEU A 41 7.58 1.02 -0.07
C LEU A 41 8.40 1.06 -1.37
N ASP A 42 9.71 0.75 -1.33
CA ASP A 42 10.52 0.55 -2.55
C ASP A 42 10.00 -0.63 -3.37
N GLY A 43 9.69 -1.76 -2.72
CA GLY A 43 9.04 -2.89 -3.35
C GLY A 43 7.70 -2.53 -4.00
N PHE A 44 6.87 -1.76 -3.32
CA PHE A 44 5.62 -1.23 -3.86
C PHE A 44 5.85 -0.39 -5.11
N ALA A 45 6.72 0.62 -5.06
CA ALA A 45 7.02 1.49 -6.19
C ALA A 45 7.54 0.70 -7.40
N ARG A 46 8.52 -0.19 -7.20
CA ARG A 46 9.12 -1.01 -8.25
C ARG A 46 8.13 -1.95 -8.92
N HIS A 47 7.32 -2.65 -8.14
CA HIS A 47 6.37 -3.63 -8.68
C HIS A 47 5.14 -2.98 -9.32
N GLY A 48 4.73 -1.79 -8.86
CA GLY A 48 3.67 -0.99 -9.46
C GLY A 48 4.11 -0.14 -10.64
N LEU A 49 5.44 -0.01 -10.87
CA LEU A 49 6.03 0.95 -11.81
C LEU A 49 5.65 2.40 -11.49
N PHE A 50 5.41 2.70 -10.21
CA PHE A 50 5.15 4.05 -9.72
C PHE A 50 6.45 4.78 -9.43
N ASP A 51 6.48 6.12 -9.61
CA ASP A 51 7.52 6.91 -8.98
C ASP A 51 6.98 7.45 -7.66
N LEU A 52 7.68 7.15 -6.54
CA LEU A 52 7.23 7.42 -5.18
C LEU A 52 8.30 8.19 -4.42
N THR A 53 7.91 9.34 -3.87
CA THR A 53 8.72 10.07 -2.89
C THR A 53 7.97 10.08 -1.56
N VAL A 54 8.63 9.69 -0.48
CA VAL A 54 8.10 9.70 0.89
C VAL A 54 9.12 10.36 1.80
N ASP A 55 8.72 11.43 2.46
CA ASP A 55 9.50 12.14 3.46
C ASP A 55 8.67 12.29 4.72
N VAL A 56 9.12 11.69 5.82
CA VAL A 56 8.39 11.65 7.09
C VAL A 56 9.32 12.07 8.23
N ASP A 57 8.90 13.09 8.97
CA ASP A 57 9.45 13.48 10.26
C ASP A 57 8.39 13.10 11.33
N GLY A 58 8.54 11.90 11.89
CA GLY A 58 7.61 11.31 12.85
C GLY A 58 8.23 11.15 14.23
N ASP A 59 7.38 10.94 15.23
CA ASP A 59 7.74 10.74 16.64
C ASP A 59 8.26 9.31 16.93
N LEU A 60 9.23 8.85 16.15
CA LEU A 60 9.82 7.50 16.25
C LEU A 60 10.46 7.21 17.64
N ASP A 61 10.69 8.23 18.44
CA ASP A 61 11.09 8.09 19.84
C ASP A 61 9.98 7.47 20.73
N VAL A 62 8.71 7.52 20.27
CA VAL A 62 7.56 6.91 20.93
C VAL A 62 7.33 5.51 20.36
N ASP A 63 6.97 5.40 19.06
CA ASP A 63 6.85 4.15 18.30
C ASP A 63 6.76 4.43 16.77
N CYS A 64 6.54 3.38 15.98
CA CYS A 64 6.41 3.50 14.52
C CYS A 64 4.95 3.63 14.03
N HIS A 65 3.93 3.57 14.91
CA HIS A 65 2.52 3.49 14.53
C HIS A 65 2.09 4.71 13.71
N HIS A 66 2.25 5.92 14.24
CA HIS A 66 1.82 7.15 13.57
C HIS A 66 2.50 7.34 12.21
N THR A 67 3.80 7.00 12.12
CA THR A 67 4.56 7.09 10.87
C THR A 67 4.03 6.15 9.79
N VAL A 68 3.71 4.90 10.16
CA VAL A 68 3.24 3.86 9.22
C VAL A 68 1.78 4.08 8.84
N GLU A 69 0.89 4.34 9.80
CA GLU A 69 -0.54 4.58 9.57
C GLU A 69 -0.75 5.78 8.65
N ASP A 70 -0.11 6.90 8.93
CA ASP A 70 -0.28 8.14 8.20
C ASP A 70 0.32 8.10 6.77
N THR A 71 1.20 7.16 6.47
CA THR A 71 1.78 6.97 5.13
C THR A 71 0.86 6.18 4.19
N GLY A 72 -0.13 5.45 4.71
CA GLY A 72 -0.97 4.52 3.96
C GLY A 72 -2.11 5.13 3.15
N ILE A 73 -1.90 5.47 1.89
CA ILE A 73 -2.99 5.87 0.96
C ILE A 73 -2.76 5.35 -0.46
N VAL A 74 -3.81 4.67 -1.01
CA VAL A 74 -4.17 4.29 -2.40
C VAL A 74 -3.82 2.86 -2.86
N LEU A 75 -4.89 1.90 -3.39
CA LEU A 75 -4.54 1.03 -4.53
C LEU A 75 -4.94 -0.45 -4.75
N GLY A 76 -5.25 -1.00 -5.83
CA GLY A 76 -5.46 -2.10 -6.78
C GLY A 76 -5.44 -3.66 -6.44
N SER A 77 -5.68 -4.71 -7.33
CA SER A 77 -5.71 -6.18 -7.02
C SER A 77 -4.70 -7.10 -7.72
N CYS A 78 -4.08 -8.14 -7.02
CA CYS A 78 -3.20 -9.17 -7.61
C CYS A 78 -2.97 -10.39 -6.69
N ILE A 79 -2.56 -11.57 -7.27
CA ILE A 79 -2.01 -12.71 -6.51
C ILE A 79 -0.51 -12.79 -6.79
N LEU A 80 0.31 -12.83 -5.74
CA LEU A 80 1.75 -12.80 -5.87
C LEU A 80 2.46 -13.76 -4.91
N PRO A 81 3.41 -14.60 -5.40
CA PRO A 81 4.27 -15.41 -4.56
C PRO A 81 5.51 -14.63 -4.09
N MET A 82 5.97 -14.93 -2.89
CA MET A 82 7.28 -14.57 -2.35
C MET A 82 7.85 -15.78 -1.61
N ASP A 83 8.75 -16.51 -2.24
CA ASP A 83 9.25 -17.81 -1.80
C ASP A 83 8.10 -18.78 -1.43
N GLU A 84 7.95 -19.17 -0.16
CA GLU A 84 6.87 -20.04 0.32
C GLU A 84 5.55 -19.27 0.58
N ALA A 85 5.57 -17.95 0.60
CA ALA A 85 4.38 -17.13 0.80
C ALA A 85 3.64 -16.90 -0.52
N LEU A 86 2.34 -17.08 -0.49
CA LEU A 86 1.44 -16.79 -1.58
C LEU A 86 0.28 -15.95 -1.07
N VAL A 87 0.18 -14.71 -1.55
CA VAL A 87 -0.81 -13.74 -1.11
C VAL A 87 -1.65 -13.24 -2.29
N LEU A 88 -2.97 -13.25 -2.11
CA LEU A 88 -3.89 -12.50 -2.95
C LEU A 88 -4.13 -11.13 -2.31
N CYS A 89 -4.08 -10.11 -3.14
CA CYS A 89 -4.65 -8.81 -2.85
C CYS A 89 -5.78 -8.53 -3.84
N ALA A 90 -6.95 -8.10 -3.37
CA ALA A 90 -8.06 -7.66 -4.20
C ALA A 90 -8.53 -6.29 -3.76
N VAL A 91 -8.72 -5.39 -4.75
CA VAL A 91 -9.16 -4.02 -4.50
C VAL A 91 -10.25 -3.62 -5.48
N ASP A 92 -11.19 -2.86 -4.97
CA ASP A 92 -12.24 -2.21 -5.75
C ASP A 92 -12.25 -0.71 -5.45
N LEU A 93 -12.05 0.10 -6.49
CA LEU A 93 -12.04 1.57 -6.41
C LEU A 93 -13.46 2.13 -6.44
N SER A 94 -14.32 1.68 -5.54
CA SER A 94 -15.78 1.93 -5.56
C SER A 94 -16.24 3.14 -4.74
N GLY A 95 -15.33 3.89 -4.13
CA GLY A 95 -15.70 4.99 -3.23
C GLY A 95 -16.28 4.54 -1.88
N ARG A 96 -16.16 3.25 -1.52
CA ARG A 96 -16.66 2.68 -0.27
C ARG A 96 -15.53 1.95 0.45
N PRO A 97 -15.06 2.44 1.59
CA PRO A 97 -13.95 1.82 2.30
C PRO A 97 -14.38 0.49 2.95
N TYR A 98 -13.56 -0.55 2.78
CA TYR A 98 -13.68 -1.80 3.51
C TYR A 98 -12.34 -2.53 3.51
N TYR A 99 -11.86 -2.96 4.67
CA TYR A 99 -10.60 -3.67 4.82
C TYR A 99 -10.81 -5.06 5.43
N VAL A 100 -10.25 -6.08 4.79
CA VAL A 100 -10.23 -7.46 5.29
C VAL A 100 -8.87 -8.06 5.05
N SER A 101 -8.29 -8.67 6.07
CA SER A 101 -7.05 -9.44 5.97
C SER A 101 -7.11 -10.65 6.90
N ASP A 102 -6.60 -11.78 6.45
CA ASP A 102 -6.32 -12.94 7.29
C ASP A 102 -4.82 -13.16 7.50
N ALA A 103 -3.99 -12.17 7.17
CA ALA A 103 -2.56 -12.24 7.41
C ALA A 103 -2.28 -12.36 8.91
N SER A 104 -1.38 -13.30 9.23
CA SER A 104 -0.92 -13.53 10.60
C SER A 104 0.60 -13.63 10.60
N PHE A 105 1.23 -12.92 11.51
CA PHE A 105 2.68 -12.85 11.62
C PHE A 105 3.14 -13.62 12.85
N SER A 106 4.12 -14.50 12.69
CA SER A 106 4.67 -15.31 13.78
C SER A 106 5.68 -14.55 14.65
N ALA A 107 6.20 -13.44 14.16
CA ALA A 107 7.13 -12.56 14.86
C ALA A 107 6.48 -11.20 15.13
N PRO A 108 6.69 -10.58 16.31
CA PRO A 108 6.15 -9.25 16.61
C PRO A 108 6.86 -8.12 15.85
N MET A 109 8.10 -8.38 15.41
CA MET A 109 8.92 -7.41 14.67
C MET A 109 9.50 -8.05 13.40
N ILE A 110 9.60 -7.26 12.34
CA ILE A 110 10.37 -7.58 11.13
C ILE A 110 11.38 -6.45 10.93
N GLY A 111 12.64 -6.71 11.27
CA GLY A 111 13.62 -5.63 11.36
C GLY A 111 13.22 -4.63 12.44
N ASP A 112 13.02 -3.39 12.05
CA ASP A 112 12.58 -2.26 12.86
C ASP A 112 11.08 -1.92 12.74
N LEU A 113 10.31 -2.75 12.02
CA LEU A 113 8.87 -2.60 11.83
C LEU A 113 8.08 -3.54 12.74
N ASP A 114 7.15 -2.98 13.52
CA ASP A 114 6.17 -3.76 14.27
C ASP A 114 5.12 -4.36 13.32
N THR A 115 4.86 -5.67 13.45
CA THR A 115 3.93 -6.37 12.56
C THR A 115 2.48 -5.98 12.75
N GLU A 116 2.08 -5.44 13.90
CA GLU A 116 0.74 -4.91 14.13
C GLU A 116 0.46 -3.71 13.21
N THR A 117 1.47 -2.86 12.97
CA THR A 117 1.34 -1.67 12.10
C THR A 117 1.07 -2.00 10.63
N ILE A 118 1.39 -3.21 10.16
CA ILE A 118 1.12 -3.63 8.77
C ILE A 118 -0.39 -3.62 8.49
N SER A 119 -1.18 -4.14 9.44
CA SER A 119 -2.64 -4.14 9.31
C SER A 119 -3.22 -2.73 9.39
N GLU A 120 -2.69 -1.90 10.29
CA GLU A 120 -3.09 -0.50 10.45
C GLU A 120 -2.77 0.33 9.19
N PHE A 121 -1.60 0.13 8.60
CA PHE A 121 -1.23 0.74 7.33
C PHE A 121 -2.26 0.46 6.23
N PHE A 122 -2.59 -0.82 5.98
CA PHE A 122 -3.54 -1.18 4.92
C PHE A 122 -4.99 -0.78 5.27
N TYR A 123 -5.35 -0.76 6.55
CA TYR A 123 -6.62 -0.18 7.01
C TYR A 123 -6.69 1.31 6.67
N ALA A 124 -5.66 2.08 7.03
CA ALA A 124 -5.57 3.51 6.73
C ALA A 124 -5.63 3.79 5.22
N VAL A 125 -4.93 2.98 4.42
CA VAL A 125 -5.04 2.99 2.95
C VAL A 125 -6.48 2.85 2.49
N SER A 126 -7.15 1.78 2.91
CA SER A 126 -8.52 1.47 2.49
C SER A 126 -9.49 2.62 2.81
N TYR A 127 -9.41 3.15 4.02
CA TYR A 127 -10.34 4.18 4.48
C TYR A 127 -10.02 5.56 3.89
N SER A 128 -8.76 5.92 3.76
CA SER A 128 -8.38 7.23 3.20
C SER A 128 -8.61 7.32 1.70
N ALA A 129 -8.40 6.23 0.97
CA ALA A 129 -8.65 6.16 -0.47
C ALA A 129 -10.10 5.79 -0.83
N ALA A 130 -10.94 5.50 0.17
CA ALA A 130 -12.33 5.03 0.00
C ALA A 130 -12.42 3.80 -0.93
N ILE A 131 -11.57 2.79 -0.69
CA ILE A 131 -11.49 1.56 -1.49
C ILE A 131 -11.82 0.33 -0.66
N ASN A 132 -12.29 -0.73 -1.33
CA ASN A 132 -12.32 -2.06 -0.74
C ASN A 132 -10.96 -2.70 -0.90
N LEU A 133 -10.37 -3.21 0.17
CA LEU A 133 -9.05 -3.84 0.20
C LEU A 133 -9.13 -5.18 0.94
N HIS A 134 -8.82 -6.26 0.24
CA HIS A 134 -8.85 -7.60 0.78
C HIS A 134 -7.50 -8.28 0.58
N PHE A 135 -6.95 -8.84 1.65
CA PHE A 135 -5.82 -9.75 1.60
C PHE A 135 -6.22 -11.17 1.99
N LYS A 136 -5.74 -12.15 1.23
CA LYS A 136 -5.86 -13.57 1.54
C LYS A 136 -4.49 -14.22 1.45
N VAL A 137 -3.99 -14.75 2.56
CA VAL A 137 -2.77 -15.54 2.60
C VAL A 137 -3.12 -16.99 2.34
N PHE A 138 -2.66 -17.55 1.22
CA PHE A 138 -2.86 -18.97 0.87
C PHE A 138 -1.80 -19.86 1.51
N SER A 139 -0.56 -19.36 1.61
CA SER A 139 0.57 -20.03 2.25
C SER A 139 1.60 -19.01 2.71
N GLY A 140 2.47 -19.40 3.62
CA GLY A 140 3.56 -18.61 4.16
C GLY A 140 3.76 -18.88 5.65
N SER A 141 5.01 -18.88 6.09
CA SER A 141 5.41 -19.07 7.48
C SER A 141 6.38 -18.00 7.97
N ASN A 142 7.13 -17.39 7.04
CA ASN A 142 8.06 -16.32 7.34
C ASN A 142 7.33 -14.97 7.30
N SER A 143 7.32 -14.24 8.43
CA SER A 143 6.64 -12.94 8.55
C SER A 143 7.14 -11.91 7.54
N HIS A 144 8.44 -11.88 7.23
CA HIS A 144 9.02 -11.01 6.22
C HIS A 144 8.43 -11.33 4.83
N HIS A 145 8.43 -12.62 4.43
CA HIS A 145 7.93 -13.03 3.11
C HIS A 145 6.44 -12.75 2.95
N ILE A 146 5.64 -12.97 4.00
CA ILE A 146 4.20 -12.63 4.00
C ILE A 146 4.02 -11.12 3.80
N CYS A 147 4.71 -10.29 4.60
CA CYS A 147 4.64 -8.84 4.51
C CYS A 147 5.05 -8.34 3.12
N GLU A 148 6.21 -8.80 2.61
CA GLU A 148 6.70 -8.41 1.28
C GLU A 148 5.74 -8.85 0.16
N ALA A 149 5.15 -10.05 0.27
CA ALA A 149 4.13 -10.52 -0.68
C ALA A 149 2.88 -9.63 -0.65
N MET A 150 2.44 -9.15 0.52
CA MET A 150 1.31 -8.23 0.65
C MET A 150 1.58 -6.91 -0.08
N PHE A 151 2.73 -6.26 0.17
CA PHE A 151 3.08 -5.00 -0.49
C PHE A 151 3.23 -5.14 -2.00
N LYS A 152 3.87 -6.22 -2.47
CA LYS A 152 4.02 -6.50 -3.91
C LYS A 152 2.69 -6.81 -4.58
N ALA A 153 1.83 -7.64 -3.96
CA ALA A 153 0.51 -7.97 -4.47
C ALA A 153 -0.36 -6.71 -4.57
N PHE A 154 -0.28 -5.86 -3.57
CA PHE A 154 -0.98 -4.59 -3.53
C PHE A 154 -0.50 -3.64 -4.64
N ALA A 155 0.82 -3.51 -4.87
CA ALA A 155 1.38 -2.71 -5.96
C ALA A 155 0.87 -3.15 -7.34
N LYS A 156 0.91 -4.47 -7.62
CA LYS A 156 0.44 -5.03 -8.90
C LYS A 156 -1.06 -4.92 -9.07
N ALA A 157 -1.76 -5.08 -8.00
CA ALA A 157 -3.19 -4.96 -7.99
C ALA A 157 -3.64 -3.53 -8.32
N LEU A 158 -2.94 -2.48 -7.84
CA LEU A 158 -3.21 -1.10 -8.19
C LEU A 158 -2.88 -0.77 -9.62
N ASP A 159 -1.67 -1.13 -10.03
CA ASP A 159 -1.23 -0.95 -11.42
C ASP A 159 -2.34 -1.43 -12.39
N ALA A 160 -2.93 -2.61 -12.12
CA ALA A 160 -4.05 -3.14 -12.88
C ALA A 160 -5.35 -2.32 -12.72
N ALA A 161 -5.68 -1.86 -11.51
CA ALA A 161 -6.93 -1.15 -11.23
C ALA A 161 -6.95 0.27 -11.78
N VAL A 162 -5.81 0.94 -11.87
CA VAL A 162 -5.70 2.30 -12.44
C VAL A 162 -5.44 2.30 -13.94
N ALA A 163 -5.23 1.11 -14.56
CA ALA A 163 -5.06 1.00 -16.00
C ALA A 163 -6.35 1.38 -16.73
N VAL A 164 -6.26 2.38 -17.60
CA VAL A 164 -7.41 2.78 -18.45
C VAL A 164 -7.53 1.80 -19.61
N ASP A 165 -8.65 1.04 -19.65
CA ASP A 165 -8.97 0.21 -20.80
C ASP A 165 -9.59 1.08 -21.92
N PRO A 166 -8.91 1.25 -23.08
CA PRO A 166 -9.42 2.09 -24.16
C PRO A 166 -10.70 1.57 -24.81
N ARG A 167 -11.11 0.34 -24.51
CA ARG A 167 -12.38 -0.26 -24.98
C ARG A 167 -13.57 0.20 -24.14
N ILE A 168 -13.34 0.75 -22.94
CA ILE A 168 -14.36 1.21 -22.01
C ILE A 168 -14.51 2.73 -22.19
N THR A 169 -15.61 3.15 -22.78
CA THR A 169 -15.89 4.56 -23.07
C THR A 169 -16.93 5.16 -22.12
N ASP A 170 -17.48 4.36 -21.21
CA ASP A 170 -18.52 4.77 -20.26
C ASP A 170 -18.40 3.99 -18.94
N VAL A 171 -19.19 4.34 -17.94
CA VAL A 171 -19.22 3.66 -16.64
C VAL A 171 -19.79 2.24 -16.78
N LEU A 172 -19.02 1.21 -16.42
CA LEU A 172 -19.45 -0.22 -16.46
C LEU A 172 -20.45 -0.59 -15.35
N SER A 173 -21.19 0.37 -14.83
CA SER A 173 -22.21 0.12 -13.83
C SER A 173 -23.59 -0.02 -14.49
N THR A 174 -24.27 -1.13 -14.23
CA THR A 174 -25.67 -1.30 -14.66
C THR A 174 -26.63 -0.28 -14.02
N LYS A 175 -26.15 0.46 -13.01
CA LYS A 175 -26.89 1.53 -12.32
C LYS A 175 -26.56 2.93 -12.85
N GLY A 176 -25.64 3.06 -13.83
CA GLY A 176 -25.23 4.35 -14.41
C GLY A 176 -24.42 5.26 -13.49
N SER A 177 -24.03 4.76 -12.31
CA SER A 177 -23.18 5.48 -11.34
C SER A 177 -22.29 4.50 -10.58
N LEU A 178 -21.15 4.96 -10.09
CA LEU A 178 -20.29 4.25 -9.14
C LEU A 178 -20.73 4.54 -7.71
#